data_ed18d0ffce0eea7a60ae7c181f205b40
#
_entry.id   ed18d0ffce0eea7a60ae7c181f205b40
#
_cell.length_a   1.000
_cell.length_b   1.000
_cell.length_c   1.000
_cell.angle_alpha   90.00
_cell.angle_beta   90.00
_cell.angle_gamma   90.00
#
_symmetry.space_group_name_H-M   'P 1'
#
loop_
_entity.id
_entity.type
_entity.pdbx_description
1 polymer ?
#
loop_
_entity_poly.entity_id
_entity_poly.type
_entity_poly.pdbx_seq_one_letter_code
_entity_poly.pdbx_strand_id
1 'polypeptide(L)'
;DCHLDRALAAFGRFAPEVHIKLTVMPPNQIEHALLSGQIEAAITPSVHYGTSIKSHMLFREDIFLYCGDTHPFFDQSDKEISLNKIANTPYAQRDYYSTMPYYTVFSHPASASAAQMEGLLHLILSGRYIGFLPSNFAAPWIAKYRIKQIRADLMSFSAKMYLAYTEQALSLRMVQLFR
;
A
#
# COMPACT_ATOMS: atom_id res chain seq x y z
N ASP A 1 3.78 9.45 8.21
CA ASP A 1 3.56 8.10 8.81
C ASP A 1 2.10 7.93 9.16
N CYS A 2 1.54 6.76 8.81
CA CYS A 2 0.21 6.38 9.24
C CYS A 2 0.27 5.96 10.72
N HIS A 3 -0.30 6.76 11.60
CA HIS A 3 -0.44 6.45 13.02
C HIS A 3 -1.85 5.93 13.33
N LEU A 4 -2.35 4.97 12.52
CA LEU A 4 -3.67 4.38 12.70
C LEU A 4 -3.88 3.79 14.09
N ASP A 5 -2.84 3.17 14.65
CA ASP A 5 -2.80 2.64 16.03
C ASP A 5 -3.10 3.72 17.07
N ARG A 6 -2.48 4.90 16.93
CA ARG A 6 -2.72 6.05 17.83
C ARG A 6 -4.13 6.63 17.65
N ALA A 7 -4.59 6.73 16.40
CA ALA A 7 -5.95 7.19 16.10
C ALA A 7 -6.99 6.24 16.69
N LEU A 8 -6.83 4.93 16.53
CA LEU A 8 -7.70 3.92 17.13
C LEU A 8 -7.67 3.94 18.65
N ALA A 9 -6.49 4.12 19.25
CA ALA A 9 -6.36 4.24 20.71
C ALA A 9 -7.06 5.50 21.24
N ALA A 10 -6.95 6.62 20.54
CA ALA A 10 -7.67 7.85 20.89
C ALA A 10 -9.18 7.67 20.75
N PHE A 11 -9.63 7.06 19.66
CA PHE A 11 -11.04 6.78 19.41
C PHE A 11 -11.65 5.86 20.49
N GLY A 12 -10.96 4.77 20.85
CA GLY A 12 -11.43 3.84 21.88
C GLY A 12 -11.56 4.48 23.27
N ARG A 13 -10.74 5.52 23.57
CA ARG A 13 -10.92 6.30 24.81
C ARG A 13 -12.11 7.27 24.74
N PHE A 14 -12.39 7.78 23.55
CA PHE A 14 -13.48 8.75 23.34
C PHE A 14 -14.86 8.08 23.25
N ALA A 15 -14.93 6.90 22.64
CA ALA A 15 -16.16 6.15 22.38
C ALA A 15 -15.98 4.67 22.73
N PRO A 16 -15.81 4.33 24.03
CA PRO A 16 -15.51 2.96 24.46
C PRO A 16 -16.62 1.94 24.18
N GLU A 17 -17.84 2.40 23.97
CA GLU A 17 -19.01 1.56 23.64
C GLU A 17 -19.08 1.19 22.15
N VAL A 18 -18.27 1.81 21.27
CA VAL A 18 -18.34 1.57 19.83
C VAL A 18 -17.53 0.34 19.46
N HIS A 19 -18.16 -0.60 18.77
CA HIS A 19 -17.49 -1.74 18.18
C HIS A 19 -16.75 -1.33 16.89
N ILE A 20 -15.41 -1.45 16.89
CA ILE A 20 -14.59 -1.16 15.70
C ILE A 20 -14.37 -2.45 14.94
N LYS A 21 -14.74 -2.46 13.65
CA LYS A 21 -14.39 -3.53 12.69
C LYS A 21 -13.43 -3.00 11.65
N LEU A 22 -12.19 -3.51 11.66
CA LEU A 22 -11.20 -3.23 10.63
C LEU A 22 -11.24 -4.30 9.54
N THR A 23 -11.27 -3.86 8.28
CA THR A 23 -11.25 -4.75 7.11
C THR A 23 -10.23 -4.23 6.11
N VAL A 24 -9.40 -5.11 5.57
CA VAL A 24 -8.52 -4.80 4.44
C VAL A 24 -9.19 -5.29 3.16
N MET A 25 -9.32 -4.38 2.18
CA MET A 25 -9.94 -4.70 0.90
C MET A 25 -9.22 -3.99 -0.25
N PRO A 26 -9.32 -4.51 -1.49
CA PRO A 26 -8.79 -3.83 -2.67
C PRO A 26 -9.46 -2.47 -2.92
N PRO A 27 -8.73 -1.44 -3.37
CA PRO A 27 -9.27 -0.09 -3.60
C PRO A 27 -10.47 -0.04 -4.55
N ASN A 28 -10.55 -0.93 -5.52
CA ASN A 28 -11.69 -1.02 -6.46
C ASN A 28 -13.00 -1.50 -5.82
N GLN A 29 -12.96 -2.03 -4.61
CA GLN A 29 -14.15 -2.46 -3.86
C GLN A 29 -14.64 -1.39 -2.87
N ILE A 30 -13.80 -0.40 -2.55
CA ILE A 30 -14.08 0.61 -1.50
C ILE A 30 -15.29 1.46 -1.84
N GLU A 31 -15.43 1.91 -3.10
CA GLU A 31 -16.57 2.74 -3.52
C GLU A 31 -17.90 2.03 -3.24
N HIS A 32 -18.02 0.79 -3.70
CA HIS A 32 -19.24 0.00 -3.48
C HIS A 32 -19.49 -0.23 -1.99
N ALA A 33 -18.45 -0.56 -1.22
CA ALA A 33 -18.57 -0.82 0.22
C ALA A 33 -19.02 0.43 1.02
N LEU A 34 -18.53 1.62 0.63
CA LEU A 34 -18.97 2.89 1.22
C LEU A 34 -20.42 3.23 0.86
N LEU A 35 -20.80 3.09 -0.43
CA LEU A 35 -22.14 3.42 -0.92
C LEU A 35 -23.22 2.47 -0.38
N SER A 36 -22.87 1.20 -0.16
CA SER A 36 -23.76 0.19 0.42
C SER A 36 -23.83 0.24 1.95
N GLY A 37 -23.00 1.07 2.62
CA GLY A 37 -22.90 1.10 4.07
C GLY A 37 -22.25 -0.13 4.70
N GLN A 38 -21.53 -0.93 3.91
CA GLN A 38 -20.74 -2.06 4.42
C GLN A 38 -19.57 -1.59 5.28
N ILE A 39 -19.01 -0.40 4.94
CA ILE A 39 -18.01 0.33 5.71
C ILE A 39 -18.43 1.80 5.82
N GLU A 40 -18.06 2.47 6.89
CA GLU A 40 -18.36 3.88 7.13
C GLU A 40 -17.27 4.81 6.61
N ALA A 41 -16.00 4.35 6.66
CA ALA A 41 -14.86 5.11 6.21
C ALA A 41 -13.76 4.17 5.70
N ALA A 42 -12.88 4.69 4.82
CA ALA A 42 -11.73 3.96 4.29
C ALA A 42 -10.50 4.86 4.22
N ILE A 43 -9.32 4.28 4.48
CA ILE A 43 -8.03 4.89 4.13
C ILE A 43 -7.58 4.24 2.81
N THR A 44 -7.39 5.05 1.76
CA THR A 44 -7.21 4.56 0.39
C THR A 44 -6.33 5.47 -0.45
N PRO A 45 -5.53 4.95 -1.40
CA PRO A 45 -4.78 5.77 -2.35
C PRO A 45 -5.67 6.37 -3.46
N SER A 46 -6.90 5.92 -3.61
CA SER A 46 -7.81 6.37 -4.69
C SER A 46 -8.64 7.58 -4.26
N VAL A 47 -8.89 8.48 -5.22
CA VAL A 47 -9.73 9.69 -5.05
C VAL A 47 -10.82 9.83 -6.11
N HIS A 48 -10.84 8.95 -7.10
CA HIS A 48 -11.81 9.01 -8.20
C HIS A 48 -13.05 8.19 -7.86
N TYR A 49 -13.83 8.71 -6.91
CA TYR A 49 -15.14 8.20 -6.56
C TYR A 49 -16.22 9.13 -7.11
N GLY A 50 -17.43 8.62 -7.21
CA GLY A 50 -18.60 9.44 -7.55
C GLY A 50 -18.83 10.57 -6.52
N THR A 51 -19.68 11.53 -6.87
CA THR A 51 -19.94 12.75 -6.07
C THR A 51 -20.43 12.48 -4.64
N SER A 52 -20.98 11.29 -4.40
CA SER A 52 -21.52 10.87 -3.08
C SER A 52 -20.44 10.51 -2.06
N ILE A 53 -19.20 10.34 -2.47
CA ILE A 53 -18.08 10.05 -1.58
C ILE A 53 -17.18 11.28 -1.46
N LYS A 54 -16.98 11.70 -0.24
CA LYS A 54 -16.03 12.76 0.12
C LYS A 54 -14.68 12.14 0.41
N SER A 55 -13.61 12.84 0.06
CA SER A 55 -12.26 12.42 0.39
C SER A 55 -11.43 13.57 0.96
N HIS A 56 -10.61 13.24 1.95
CA HIS A 56 -9.69 14.18 2.59
C HIS A 56 -8.30 13.58 2.61
N MET A 57 -7.29 14.31 2.12
CA MET A 57 -5.90 13.85 2.11
C MET A 57 -5.36 13.78 3.53
N LEU A 58 -4.85 12.61 3.94
CA LEU A 58 -4.27 12.39 5.26
C LEU A 58 -2.75 12.53 5.26
N PHE A 59 -2.07 11.76 4.41
CA PHE A 59 -0.60 11.69 4.38
C PHE A 59 -0.09 11.21 3.01
N ARG A 60 1.24 11.25 2.85
CA ARG A 60 1.95 10.63 1.73
C ARG A 60 2.68 9.39 2.22
N GLU A 61 2.77 8.40 1.35
CA GLU A 61 3.45 7.13 1.59
C GLU A 61 4.50 6.94 0.52
N ASP A 62 5.76 6.77 0.93
CA ASP A 62 6.84 6.51 -0.01
C ASP A 62 6.95 5.02 -0.28
N ILE A 63 7.00 4.68 -1.55
CA ILE A 63 7.00 3.31 -2.06
C ILE A 63 8.28 3.08 -2.84
N PHE A 64 8.94 1.97 -2.56
CA PHE A 64 10.21 1.59 -3.17
C PHE A 64 10.17 0.16 -3.70
N LEU A 65 11.09 -0.15 -4.61
CA LEU A 65 11.29 -1.50 -5.10
C LEU A 65 12.19 -2.28 -4.14
N TYR A 66 11.83 -3.54 -3.88
CA TYR A 66 12.55 -4.43 -2.95
C TYR A 66 12.84 -5.80 -3.57
N CYS A 67 13.91 -6.44 -3.09
CA CYS A 67 14.21 -7.85 -3.29
C CYS A 67 14.38 -8.57 -1.94
N GLY A 68 14.17 -9.89 -1.93
CA GLY A 68 14.43 -10.75 -0.77
C GLY A 68 15.93 -11.09 -0.61
N ASP A 69 16.29 -11.59 0.57
CA ASP A 69 17.67 -11.90 0.98
C ASP A 69 18.34 -13.00 0.15
N THR A 70 17.58 -13.85 -0.53
CA THR A 70 18.11 -14.88 -1.45
C THR A 70 18.09 -14.46 -2.92
N HIS A 71 17.61 -13.24 -3.23
CA HIS A 71 17.57 -12.74 -4.60
C HIS A 71 18.96 -12.31 -5.07
N PRO A 72 19.36 -12.54 -6.37
CA PRO A 72 20.68 -12.14 -6.88
C PRO A 72 21.05 -10.66 -6.72
N PHE A 73 20.05 -9.76 -6.58
CA PHE A 73 20.31 -8.34 -6.35
C PHE A 73 20.64 -8.00 -4.90
N PHE A 74 20.44 -8.91 -3.96
CA PHE A 74 20.56 -8.58 -2.54
C PHE A 74 21.99 -8.16 -2.18
N ASP A 75 23.01 -8.86 -2.68
CA ASP A 75 24.42 -8.58 -2.40
C ASP A 75 25.04 -7.58 -3.38
N GLN A 76 24.35 -7.19 -4.45
CA GLN A 76 24.86 -6.21 -5.42
C GLN A 76 24.65 -4.79 -4.90
N SER A 77 25.61 -3.90 -5.19
CA SER A 77 25.40 -2.46 -4.97
C SER A 77 24.37 -1.90 -5.98
N ASP A 78 23.70 -0.81 -5.64
CA ASP A 78 22.73 -0.16 -6.52
C ASP A 78 23.33 0.23 -7.89
N LYS A 79 24.63 0.59 -7.92
CA LYS A 79 25.34 0.95 -9.16
C LYS A 79 25.47 -0.23 -10.13
N GLU A 80 25.49 -1.45 -9.63
CA GLU A 80 25.60 -2.68 -10.43
C GLU A 80 24.25 -3.15 -10.97
N ILE A 81 23.14 -2.65 -10.40
CA ILE A 81 21.77 -3.00 -10.79
C ILE A 81 21.30 -1.99 -11.83
N SER A 82 21.46 -2.27 -13.09
CA SER A 82 20.98 -1.42 -14.18
C SER A 82 19.47 -1.53 -14.36
N LEU A 83 18.85 -0.50 -14.96
CA LEU A 83 17.41 -0.53 -15.31
C LEU A 83 17.08 -1.71 -16.24
N ASN A 84 17.99 -2.07 -17.16
CA ASN A 84 17.78 -3.21 -18.03
C ASN A 84 17.75 -4.55 -17.26
N LYS A 85 18.57 -4.71 -16.22
CA LYS A 85 18.47 -5.86 -15.32
C LYS A 85 17.13 -5.90 -14.61
N ILE A 86 16.66 -4.76 -14.07
CA ILE A 86 15.35 -4.65 -13.41
C ILE A 86 14.24 -4.99 -14.39
N ALA A 87 14.26 -4.41 -15.59
CA ALA A 87 13.26 -4.60 -16.63
C ALA A 87 13.03 -6.07 -17.01
N ASN A 88 14.08 -6.88 -16.93
CA ASN A 88 14.06 -8.31 -17.30
C ASN A 88 14.00 -9.26 -16.09
N THR A 89 13.86 -8.73 -14.87
CA THR A 89 13.75 -9.54 -13.65
C THR A 89 12.28 -9.88 -13.36
N PRO A 90 11.95 -11.15 -13.03
CA PRO A 90 10.62 -11.51 -12.60
C PRO A 90 10.15 -10.63 -11.44
N TYR A 91 8.97 -10.03 -11.58
CA TYR A 91 8.41 -9.18 -10.54
C TYR A 91 7.00 -9.63 -10.11
N ALA A 92 6.66 -9.28 -8.89
CA ALA A 92 5.34 -9.47 -8.33
C ALA A 92 4.63 -8.12 -8.13
N GLN A 93 3.32 -8.11 -8.34
CA GLN A 93 2.49 -6.90 -8.20
C GLN A 93 1.25 -7.15 -7.35
N ARG A 94 0.56 -6.08 -6.99
CA ARG A 94 -0.79 -6.15 -6.43
C ARG A 94 -1.80 -6.25 -7.57
N ASP A 95 -2.82 -7.11 -7.43
CA ASP A 95 -3.80 -7.42 -8.49
C ASP A 95 -4.46 -6.19 -9.10
N TYR A 96 -4.67 -5.14 -8.31
CA TYR A 96 -5.36 -3.91 -8.71
C TYR A 96 -4.43 -2.77 -9.16
N TYR A 97 -3.10 -3.00 -9.22
CA TYR A 97 -2.12 -1.98 -9.62
C TYR A 97 -1.49 -2.21 -11.00
N SER A 98 -1.99 -3.17 -11.76
CA SER A 98 -1.42 -3.55 -13.07
C SER A 98 -1.28 -2.39 -14.07
N THR A 99 -2.04 -1.32 -13.92
CA THR A 99 -2.02 -0.14 -14.81
C THR A 99 -1.17 1.03 -14.32
N MET A 100 -0.48 0.90 -13.17
CA MET A 100 0.30 2.01 -12.63
C MET A 100 1.56 2.28 -13.45
N PRO A 101 1.92 3.57 -13.70
CA PRO A 101 3.00 3.95 -14.60
C PRO A 101 4.37 3.36 -14.29
N TYR A 102 4.69 3.12 -13.01
CA TYR A 102 5.99 2.58 -12.61
C TYR A 102 6.19 1.10 -12.98
N TYR A 103 5.13 0.37 -13.34
CA TYR A 103 5.27 -0.96 -13.91
C TYR A 103 5.68 -0.94 -15.39
N THR A 104 5.65 0.21 -16.06
CA THR A 104 6.11 0.34 -17.45
C THR A 104 7.61 0.14 -17.62
N VAL A 105 8.38 0.13 -16.54
CA VAL A 105 9.81 -0.19 -16.58
C VAL A 105 10.06 -1.66 -16.94
N PHE A 106 9.14 -2.56 -16.61
CA PHE A 106 9.28 -3.98 -16.87
C PHE A 106 8.98 -4.32 -18.34
N SER A 107 9.82 -5.16 -18.93
CA SER A 107 9.72 -5.58 -20.34
C SER A 107 8.73 -6.72 -20.58
N HIS A 108 8.15 -7.27 -19.50
CA HIS A 108 7.23 -8.40 -19.52
C HIS A 108 6.10 -8.21 -18.49
N PRO A 109 4.99 -8.94 -18.61
CA PRO A 109 3.95 -8.94 -17.59
C PRO A 109 4.44 -9.42 -16.23
N ALA A 110 3.72 -9.06 -15.16
CA ALA A 110 4.01 -9.57 -13.82
C ALA A 110 4.03 -11.10 -13.81
N SER A 111 5.05 -11.65 -13.16
CA SER A 111 5.22 -13.11 -13.05
C SER A 111 4.43 -13.70 -11.88
N ALA A 112 4.01 -12.86 -10.94
CA ALA A 112 3.18 -13.23 -9.80
C ALA A 112 2.35 -12.03 -9.35
N SER A 113 1.23 -12.30 -8.69
CA SER A 113 0.41 -11.26 -8.09
C SER A 113 -0.15 -11.69 -6.73
N ALA A 114 -0.56 -10.70 -5.94
CA ALA A 114 -1.21 -10.91 -4.66
C ALA A 114 -2.27 -9.83 -4.41
N ALA A 115 -3.40 -10.23 -3.84
CA ALA A 115 -4.46 -9.29 -3.46
C ALA A 115 -4.07 -8.42 -2.25
N GLN A 116 -3.27 -8.98 -1.32
CA GLN A 116 -2.88 -8.34 -0.06
C GLN A 116 -1.38 -8.06 -0.02
N MET A 117 -0.98 -7.05 0.79
CA MET A 117 0.41 -6.62 0.95
C MET A 117 1.30 -7.73 1.52
N GLU A 118 0.76 -8.50 2.45
CA GLU A 118 1.42 -9.64 3.08
C GLU A 118 1.75 -10.72 2.05
N GLY A 119 0.83 -11.02 1.14
CA GLY A 119 1.07 -11.96 0.05
C GLY A 119 2.18 -11.48 -0.89
N LEU A 120 2.19 -10.19 -1.24
CA LEU A 120 3.25 -9.59 -2.04
C LEU A 120 4.61 -9.66 -1.33
N LEU A 121 4.65 -9.39 -0.03
CA LEU A 121 5.86 -9.53 0.77
C LEU A 121 6.40 -10.96 0.74
N HIS A 122 5.55 -11.98 0.87
CA HIS A 122 5.99 -13.38 0.78
C HIS A 122 6.56 -13.73 -0.58
N LEU A 123 6.00 -13.19 -1.66
CA LEU A 123 6.56 -13.35 -3.01
C LEU A 123 7.96 -12.72 -3.12
N ILE A 124 8.19 -11.54 -2.53
CA ILE A 124 9.50 -10.89 -2.48
C ILE A 124 10.47 -11.69 -1.61
N LEU A 125 10.05 -12.12 -0.42
CA LEU A 125 10.87 -12.92 0.52
C LEU A 125 11.29 -14.28 -0.05
N SER A 126 10.56 -14.80 -1.04
CA SER A 126 10.95 -16.04 -1.74
C SER A 126 12.28 -15.90 -2.50
N GLY A 127 12.77 -14.68 -2.69
CA GLY A 127 13.97 -14.38 -3.48
C GLY A 127 13.82 -14.59 -4.99
N ARG A 128 12.61 -14.94 -5.45
CA ARG A 128 12.34 -15.14 -6.87
C ARG A 128 11.83 -13.88 -7.57
N TYR A 129 11.15 -13.00 -6.84
CA TYR A 129 10.48 -11.82 -7.39
C TYR A 129 10.98 -10.56 -6.71
N ILE A 130 11.05 -9.48 -7.47
CA ILE A 130 11.14 -8.14 -6.93
C ILE A 130 9.74 -7.52 -6.90
N GLY A 131 9.50 -6.51 -6.04
CA GLY A 131 8.18 -5.89 -5.95
C GLY A 131 8.20 -4.58 -5.16
N PHE A 132 7.17 -3.76 -5.37
CA PHE A 132 7.02 -2.48 -4.70
C PHE A 132 6.27 -2.61 -3.38
N LEU A 133 6.85 -2.06 -2.30
CA LEU A 133 6.24 -1.99 -0.98
C LEU A 133 6.33 -0.56 -0.40
N PRO A 134 5.37 -0.15 0.43
CA PRO A 134 5.50 1.03 1.25
C PRO A 134 6.68 0.93 2.22
N SER A 135 7.39 2.03 2.41
CA SER A 135 8.60 2.07 3.25
C SER A 135 8.34 1.68 4.71
N ASN A 136 7.22 2.13 5.27
CA ASN A 136 6.80 1.80 6.63
C ASN A 136 6.48 0.30 6.81
N PHE A 137 5.83 -0.32 5.79
CA PHE A 137 5.54 -1.75 5.78
C PHE A 137 6.81 -2.59 5.63
N ALA A 138 7.76 -2.13 4.82
CA ALA A 138 9.04 -2.80 4.57
C ALA A 138 10.03 -2.68 5.74
N ALA A 139 9.99 -1.61 6.53
CA ALA A 139 10.97 -1.27 7.55
C ALA A 139 11.32 -2.41 8.53
N PRO A 140 10.37 -3.17 9.12
CA PRO A 140 10.69 -4.28 10.03
C PRO A 140 11.48 -5.42 9.35
N TRP A 141 11.32 -5.59 8.05
CA TRP A 141 11.97 -6.64 7.27
C TRP A 141 13.36 -6.22 6.81
N ILE A 142 13.55 -4.93 6.53
CA ILE A 142 14.88 -4.33 6.30
C ILE A 142 15.72 -4.47 7.57
N ALA A 143 15.16 -4.12 8.75
CA ALA A 143 15.84 -4.23 10.02
C ALA A 143 16.29 -5.67 10.37
N LYS A 144 15.61 -6.67 9.82
CA LYS A 144 15.95 -8.10 9.96
C LYS A 144 16.83 -8.62 8.82
N TYR A 145 17.30 -7.77 7.92
CA TYR A 145 18.08 -8.15 6.74
C TYR A 145 17.38 -9.20 5.84
N ARG A 146 16.03 -9.19 5.79
CA ARG A 146 15.25 -10.12 4.98
C ARG A 146 14.87 -9.58 3.62
N ILE A 147 14.84 -8.26 3.49
CA ILE A 147 14.64 -7.56 2.21
C ILE A 147 15.59 -6.38 2.10
N LYS A 148 15.90 -6.01 0.87
CA LYS A 148 16.72 -4.85 0.52
C LYS A 148 16.01 -3.97 -0.50
N GLN A 149 16.10 -2.67 -0.31
CA GLN A 149 15.68 -1.67 -1.28
C GLN A 149 16.62 -1.65 -2.48
N ILE A 150 16.07 -1.56 -3.70
CA ILE A 150 16.82 -1.57 -4.96
C ILE A 150 16.61 -0.24 -5.66
N ARG A 151 17.74 0.41 -6.06
CA ARG A 151 17.73 1.62 -6.88
C ARG A 151 16.67 2.63 -6.42
N ALA A 152 16.71 3.00 -5.16
CA ALA A 152 15.82 3.99 -4.58
C ALA A 152 15.84 5.34 -5.34
N ASP A 153 16.95 5.65 -5.99
CA ASP A 153 17.15 6.83 -6.83
C ASP A 153 16.25 6.85 -8.09
N LEU A 154 15.89 5.67 -8.61
CA LEU A 154 15.13 5.51 -9.85
C LEU A 154 13.80 4.78 -9.67
N MET A 155 13.72 3.89 -8.67
CA MET A 155 12.61 2.97 -8.46
C MET A 155 11.83 3.33 -7.17
N SER A 156 11.42 4.58 -7.10
CA SER A 156 10.62 5.11 -6.00
C SER A 156 9.52 6.04 -6.49
N PHE A 157 8.43 6.09 -5.75
CA PHE A 157 7.35 7.05 -5.96
C PHE A 157 6.62 7.30 -4.64
N SER A 158 5.81 8.36 -4.60
CA SER A 158 5.02 8.71 -3.43
C SER A 158 3.53 8.63 -3.77
N ALA A 159 2.78 7.87 -2.97
CA ALA A 159 1.32 7.77 -3.05
C ALA A 159 0.68 8.70 -2.01
N LYS A 160 -0.39 9.40 -2.40
CA LYS A 160 -1.24 10.15 -1.46
C LYS A 160 -2.27 9.19 -0.89
N MET A 161 -2.45 9.22 0.43
CA MET A 161 -3.48 8.45 1.13
C MET A 161 -4.58 9.38 1.61
N TYR A 162 -5.82 8.95 1.42
CA TYR A 162 -7.01 9.73 1.70
C TYR A 162 -7.93 9.00 2.66
N LEU A 163 -8.61 9.75 3.53
CA LEU A 163 -9.81 9.30 4.21
C LEU A 163 -10.99 9.51 3.24
N ALA A 164 -11.68 8.43 2.89
CA ALA A 164 -12.89 8.44 2.07
C ALA A 164 -14.11 8.03 2.92
N TYR A 165 -15.23 8.71 2.76
CA TYR A 165 -16.47 8.49 3.50
C TYR A 165 -17.68 9.08 2.76
N THR A 166 -18.90 8.62 3.07
CA THR A 166 -20.14 9.22 2.56
C THR A 166 -20.61 10.37 3.46
N GLU A 167 -21.44 11.30 2.94
CA GLU A 167 -22.03 12.37 3.76
C GLU A 167 -22.89 11.83 4.91
N GLN A 168 -23.55 10.69 4.72
CA GLN A 168 -24.30 10.03 5.78
C GLN A 168 -23.38 9.56 6.93
N ALA A 169 -22.18 9.10 6.61
CA ALA A 169 -21.20 8.72 7.61
C ALA A 169 -20.61 9.92 8.39
N LEU A 170 -20.68 11.15 7.84
CA LEU A 170 -20.29 12.38 8.56
C LEU A 170 -21.11 12.66 9.81
N SER A 171 -22.36 12.21 9.85
CA SER A 171 -23.21 12.30 11.05
C SER A 171 -22.76 11.37 12.17
N LEU A 172 -21.95 10.36 11.85
CA LEU A 172 -21.33 9.48 12.83
C LEU A 172 -20.14 10.22 13.47
N ARG A 173 -20.16 10.37 14.78
CA ARG A 173 -19.08 10.98 15.59
C ARG A 173 -17.69 10.49 15.20
N MET A 174 -17.59 9.27 14.67
CA MET A 174 -16.37 8.61 14.29
C MET A 174 -15.61 9.34 13.16
N VAL A 175 -16.29 9.76 12.11
CA VAL A 175 -15.64 10.42 10.95
C VAL A 175 -15.14 11.82 11.31
N GLN A 176 -15.78 12.49 12.27
CA GLN A 176 -15.38 13.82 12.75
C GLN A 176 -14.06 13.79 13.51
N LEU A 177 -13.70 12.67 14.12
CA LEU A 177 -12.47 12.51 14.92
C LEU A 177 -11.23 12.18 14.05
N PHE A 178 -11.41 11.70 12.83
CA PHE A 178 -10.33 11.45 11.87
C PHE A 178 -10.05 12.64 10.94
N ARG A 179 -10.73 13.76 11.10
CA ARG A 179 -10.53 15.03 10.42
C ARG A 179 -9.53 15.91 11.17
#